data_9b75b191c0d1bdc91000deea42b76e4a
#
_entry.id   9b75b191c0d1bdc91000deea42b76e4a
#
_cell.length_a   1.000
_cell.length_b   1.000
_cell.length_c   1.000
_cell.angle_alpha   90.00
_cell.angle_beta   90.00
_cell.angle_gamma   90.00
#
_symmetry.space_group_name_H-M   'P 1'
#
loop_
_entity.id
_entity.type
_entity.pdbx_description
1 polymer ?
#
loop_
_entity_poly.entity_id
_entity_poly.type
_entity_poly.pdbx_seq_one_letter_code
_entity_poly.pdbx_strand_id
1 'polypeptide(L)'
;MNQVKPKIIPIFFFQRGCPHRCIFCNQRITVGDEEPPPPVEVPRIVETALKRMKGGSRPIEVAFYGGSFTELPEELELEYLSSLSPFLKEERIVGIRISTRPDSFDLSHLLLLKERGVRVIELGVQSLDDKVLRLARRGHSASDAEQGVKLVKKAGLKVGVQLMIGLPGEDEESLMLTIRRVIELAPDFARIHPTLVLKDTELSSMYLRGEYQPLSLDEAIRRVSLMLILFEERSIPIIRIGLQPSPSLEEEGAIVAGPYHPSFRVLVEGRILQEMIRKGVSLLSLDCGEVIIVLSPAMVSSLKGLKGKNIASLKKEFPKLRFKIEGSSLLPRNKLKLISERREISVAMSDVISYFHNG
;
A
#
# COMPACT_ATOMS: atom_id res chain seq x y z
N MET A 1 -18.77 -1.18 11.35
CA MET A 1 -18.04 -0.55 12.47
C MET A 1 -16.68 -0.11 11.96
N ASN A 2 -16.35 1.19 11.98
CA ASN A 2 -15.03 1.69 11.60
C ASN A 2 -14.00 1.16 12.62
N GLN A 3 -13.27 0.10 12.26
CA GLN A 3 -12.16 -0.37 13.09
C GLN A 3 -11.11 0.74 13.16
N VAL A 4 -10.82 1.19 14.36
CA VAL A 4 -9.76 2.19 14.61
C VAL A 4 -8.42 1.59 14.14
N LYS A 5 -7.76 2.23 13.16
CA LYS A 5 -6.48 1.75 12.65
C LYS A 5 -5.44 1.71 13.77
N PRO A 6 -4.75 0.58 13.98
CA PRO A 6 -3.71 0.50 15.00
C PRO A 6 -2.53 1.45 14.70
N LYS A 7 -1.85 1.87 15.76
CA LYS A 7 -0.49 2.42 15.66
C LYS A 7 0.48 1.25 15.52
N ILE A 8 1.49 1.40 14.67
CA ILE A 8 2.46 0.34 14.40
C ILE A 8 3.82 0.73 15.01
N ILE A 9 4.43 -0.17 15.76
CA ILE A 9 5.83 -0.12 16.14
C ILE A 9 6.57 -1.04 15.17
N PRO A 10 7.30 -0.51 14.17
CA PRO A 10 8.00 -1.33 13.20
C PRO A 10 9.33 -1.83 13.76
N ILE A 11 9.65 -3.08 13.49
CA ILE A 11 10.95 -3.71 13.67
C ILE A 11 11.36 -4.26 12.31
N PHE A 12 12.50 -3.85 11.82
CA PHE A 12 12.94 -4.21 10.48
C PHE A 12 13.95 -5.35 10.49
N PHE A 13 13.71 -6.34 9.62
CA PHE A 13 14.55 -7.51 9.38
C PHE A 13 15.19 -7.39 8.01
N PHE A 14 16.39 -6.88 7.99
CA PHE A 14 17.16 -6.77 6.76
C PHE A 14 17.51 -8.16 6.19
N GLN A 15 16.98 -8.49 5.02
CA GLN A 15 17.24 -9.71 4.22
C GLN A 15 17.25 -11.07 4.97
N ARG A 16 16.85 -11.12 6.22
CA ARG A 16 16.77 -12.38 6.97
C ARG A 16 15.56 -13.19 6.51
N GLY A 17 15.74 -14.49 6.40
CA GLY A 17 14.71 -15.44 5.99
C GLY A 17 14.35 -15.43 4.50
N CYS A 18 14.93 -14.60 3.64
CA CYS A 18 14.61 -14.61 2.21
C CYS A 18 15.47 -15.63 1.45
N PRO A 19 14.90 -16.77 0.97
CA PRO A 19 15.65 -17.81 0.25
C PRO A 19 16.01 -17.38 -1.18
N HIS A 20 15.32 -16.38 -1.74
CA HIS A 20 15.49 -15.89 -3.11
C HIS A 20 15.81 -14.41 -3.16
N ARG A 21 16.65 -14.01 -4.10
CA ARG A 21 16.88 -12.60 -4.42
C ARG A 21 15.98 -12.20 -5.58
N CYS A 22 14.90 -11.50 -5.28
CA CYS A 22 14.07 -10.86 -6.29
C CYS A 22 14.88 -9.81 -7.04
N ILE A 23 14.72 -9.72 -8.36
CA ILE A 23 15.55 -8.85 -9.21
C ILE A 23 15.45 -7.35 -8.86
N PHE A 24 14.35 -6.92 -8.22
CA PHE A 24 14.05 -5.54 -7.85
C PHE A 24 14.45 -5.19 -6.42
N CYS A 25 14.89 -6.17 -5.60
CA CYS A 25 14.98 -6.00 -4.16
C CYS A 25 16.37 -5.58 -3.71
N ASN A 26 16.44 -4.41 -3.07
CA ASN A 26 17.57 -3.97 -2.27
C ASN A 26 17.04 -3.44 -0.93
N GLN A 27 17.06 -4.30 0.09
CA GLN A 27 16.51 -3.94 1.39
C GLN A 27 17.37 -2.94 2.16
N ARG A 28 18.69 -2.84 1.86
CA ARG A 28 19.55 -1.79 2.41
C ARG A 28 19.01 -0.40 2.09
N ILE A 29 18.55 -0.23 0.86
CA ILE A 29 17.97 1.03 0.39
C ILE A 29 16.56 1.24 0.94
N THR A 30 15.73 0.21 1.00
CA THR A 30 14.31 0.37 1.34
C THR A 30 13.99 0.32 2.82
N VAL A 31 14.83 -0.36 3.62
CA VAL A 31 14.62 -0.59 5.06
C VAL A 31 15.69 0.10 5.89
N GLY A 32 16.88 0.28 5.35
CA GLY A 32 18.09 0.75 6.03
C GLY A 32 19.15 -0.34 6.12
N ASP A 33 20.38 0.05 6.45
CA ASP A 33 21.55 -0.84 6.52
C ASP A 33 21.86 -1.29 7.96
N GLU A 34 20.98 -1.00 8.91
CA GLU A 34 21.15 -1.41 10.29
C GLU A 34 20.85 -2.90 10.44
N GLU A 35 21.73 -3.62 11.15
CA GLU A 35 21.49 -5.00 11.53
C GLU A 35 20.17 -5.12 12.30
N PRO A 36 19.36 -6.17 12.03
CA PRO A 36 18.15 -6.39 12.81
C PRO A 36 18.48 -6.50 14.30
N PRO A 37 17.72 -5.83 15.17
CA PRO A 37 17.96 -5.94 16.60
C PRO A 37 17.81 -7.41 17.04
N PRO A 38 18.71 -7.94 17.88
CA PRO A 38 18.52 -9.28 18.43
C PRO A 38 17.26 -9.34 19.31
N PRO A 39 16.65 -10.52 19.51
CA PRO A 39 15.40 -10.66 20.27
C PRO A 39 15.43 -9.99 21.65
N VAL A 40 16.57 -10.01 22.32
CA VAL A 40 16.79 -9.43 23.66
C VAL A 40 16.64 -7.89 23.67
N GLU A 41 16.87 -7.21 22.55
CA GLU A 41 16.73 -5.76 22.43
C GLU A 41 15.31 -5.29 22.05
N VAL A 42 14.50 -6.18 21.48
CA VAL A 42 13.12 -5.85 21.03
C VAL A 42 12.29 -5.24 22.15
N PRO A 43 12.27 -5.76 23.39
CA PRO A 43 11.52 -5.15 24.49
C PRO A 43 11.90 -3.69 24.76
N ARG A 44 13.19 -3.35 24.70
CA ARG A 44 13.68 -1.97 24.91
C ARG A 44 13.21 -1.03 23.81
N ILE A 45 13.21 -1.50 22.56
CA ILE A 45 12.70 -0.74 21.41
C ILE A 45 11.20 -0.46 21.58
N VAL A 46 10.43 -1.50 21.90
CA VAL A 46 8.98 -1.39 22.11
C VAL A 46 8.65 -0.46 23.28
N GLU A 47 9.34 -0.61 24.42
CA GLU A 47 9.17 0.27 25.59
C GLU A 47 9.42 1.73 25.24
N THR A 48 10.52 2.00 24.51
CA THR A 48 10.87 3.35 24.06
C THR A 48 9.81 3.94 23.14
N ALA A 49 9.30 3.13 22.20
CA ALA A 49 8.24 3.56 21.28
C ALA A 49 6.93 3.85 22.03
N LEU A 50 6.52 2.99 22.95
CA LEU A 50 5.33 3.18 23.78
C LEU A 50 5.41 4.47 24.61
N LYS A 51 6.56 4.79 25.22
CA LYS A 51 6.77 6.05 25.94
C LYS A 51 6.62 7.29 25.06
N ARG A 52 7.04 7.20 23.79
CA ARG A 52 6.88 8.30 22.80
C ARG A 52 5.46 8.44 22.26
N MET A 53 4.69 7.36 22.25
CA MET A 53 3.32 7.32 21.72
C MET A 53 2.27 7.89 22.71
N LYS A 54 2.64 8.89 23.54
CA LYS A 54 1.78 9.51 24.56
C LYS A 54 0.39 9.85 23.99
N GLY A 55 -0.64 9.41 24.73
CA GLY A 55 -2.02 9.85 24.61
C GLY A 55 -2.75 9.40 23.36
N GLY A 56 -3.64 8.44 23.49
CA GLY A 56 -4.63 8.07 22.47
C GLY A 56 -5.11 6.63 22.62
N SER A 57 -6.42 6.45 22.55
CA SER A 57 -7.14 5.16 22.65
C SER A 57 -6.94 4.21 21.44
N ARG A 58 -5.93 4.46 20.58
CA ARG A 58 -5.70 3.60 19.40
C ARG A 58 -4.91 2.36 19.80
N PRO A 59 -5.36 1.16 19.39
CA PRO A 59 -4.62 -0.07 19.62
C PRO A 59 -3.22 0.00 19.00
N ILE A 60 -2.25 -0.66 19.61
CA ILE A 60 -0.85 -0.69 19.17
C ILE A 60 -0.50 -2.11 18.75
N GLU A 61 0.08 -2.28 17.57
CA GLU A 61 0.65 -3.54 17.09
C GLU A 61 2.19 -3.38 16.94
N VAL A 62 2.94 -4.42 17.24
CA VAL A 62 4.35 -4.53 16.85
C VAL A 62 4.41 -5.25 15.52
N ALA A 63 5.17 -4.72 14.57
CA ALA A 63 5.25 -5.29 13.23
C ALA A 63 6.70 -5.62 12.85
N PHE A 64 6.93 -6.86 12.45
CA PHE A 64 8.18 -7.32 11.86
C PHE A 64 8.11 -7.19 10.35
N TYR A 65 8.94 -6.31 9.77
CA TYR A 65 8.97 -5.97 8.34
C TYR A 65 10.35 -6.20 7.72
N GLY A 66 10.38 -6.34 6.41
CA GLY A 66 11.60 -6.43 5.59
C GLY A 66 11.78 -7.81 4.99
N GLY A 67 12.40 -8.76 5.69
CA GLY A 67 12.61 -10.12 5.22
C GLY A 67 11.35 -10.99 5.22
N SER A 68 11.57 -12.31 5.23
CA SER A 68 10.50 -13.31 5.36
C SER A 68 10.54 -13.89 6.77
N PHE A 69 9.62 -13.46 7.63
CA PHE A 69 9.65 -13.81 9.05
C PHE A 69 9.57 -15.33 9.28
N THR A 70 8.70 -16.02 8.55
CA THR A 70 8.49 -17.47 8.66
C THR A 70 9.57 -18.34 7.99
N GLU A 71 10.60 -17.73 7.44
CA GLU A 71 11.80 -18.38 6.92
C GLU A 71 13.02 -18.22 7.87
N LEU A 72 12.81 -17.59 9.03
CA LEU A 72 13.79 -17.58 10.08
C LEU A 72 13.94 -19.00 10.67
N PRO A 73 15.11 -19.35 11.25
CA PRO A 73 15.19 -20.54 12.08
C PRO A 73 14.10 -20.52 13.17
N GLU A 74 13.42 -21.65 13.38
CA GLU A 74 12.27 -21.74 14.29
C GLU A 74 12.58 -21.22 15.71
N GLU A 75 13.75 -21.55 16.25
CA GLU A 75 14.19 -21.06 17.55
C GLU A 75 14.24 -19.52 17.60
N LEU A 76 14.82 -18.90 16.57
CA LEU A 76 14.94 -17.46 16.49
C LEU A 76 13.57 -16.79 16.31
N GLU A 77 12.69 -17.38 15.49
CA GLU A 77 11.32 -16.90 15.34
C GLU A 77 10.57 -16.89 16.66
N LEU A 78 10.66 -17.99 17.42
CA LEU A 78 10.04 -18.13 18.73
C LEU A 78 10.64 -17.19 19.78
N GLU A 79 11.95 -16.94 19.74
CA GLU A 79 12.60 -15.95 20.61
C GLU A 79 12.05 -14.53 20.36
N TYR A 80 11.92 -14.10 19.09
CA TYR A 80 11.33 -12.81 18.77
C TYR A 80 9.88 -12.69 19.27
N LEU A 81 9.05 -13.68 19.04
CA LEU A 81 7.68 -13.68 19.51
C LEU A 81 7.57 -13.69 21.03
N SER A 82 8.41 -14.51 21.68
CA SER A 82 8.44 -14.63 23.15
C SER A 82 8.88 -13.33 23.83
N SER A 83 9.79 -12.56 23.20
CA SER A 83 10.23 -11.25 23.70
C SER A 83 9.09 -10.22 23.84
N LEU A 84 7.98 -10.41 23.10
CA LEU A 84 6.79 -9.57 23.14
C LEU A 84 5.69 -10.07 24.08
N SER A 85 5.83 -11.28 24.64
CA SER A 85 4.82 -11.88 25.51
C SER A 85 4.42 -11.04 26.72
N PRO A 86 5.34 -10.33 27.42
CA PRO A 86 4.97 -9.44 28.53
C PRO A 86 4.01 -8.33 28.09
N PHE A 87 4.30 -7.69 26.94
CA PHE A 87 3.49 -6.58 26.42
C PHE A 87 2.08 -7.05 26.00
N LEU A 88 1.94 -8.29 25.49
CA LEU A 88 0.66 -8.88 25.14
C LEU A 88 -0.15 -9.21 26.42
N LYS A 89 0.48 -9.80 27.45
CA LYS A 89 -0.16 -10.13 28.73
C LYS A 89 -0.63 -8.89 29.49
N GLU A 90 0.12 -7.81 29.41
CA GLU A 90 -0.21 -6.51 30.01
C GLU A 90 -1.15 -5.68 29.14
N GLU A 91 -1.61 -6.21 28.02
CA GLU A 91 -2.50 -5.53 27.04
C GLU A 91 -1.93 -4.19 26.52
N ARG A 92 -0.63 -3.99 26.59
CA ARG A 92 0.08 -2.80 26.10
C ARG A 92 0.21 -2.79 24.58
N ILE A 93 0.16 -3.97 23.97
CA ILE A 93 0.01 -4.19 22.54
C ILE A 93 -1.14 -5.17 22.30
N VAL A 94 -1.88 -4.99 21.20
CA VAL A 94 -3.05 -5.83 20.89
C VAL A 94 -2.70 -7.02 20.00
N GLY A 95 -1.49 -7.09 19.48
CA GLY A 95 -1.04 -8.19 18.63
C GLY A 95 0.26 -7.89 17.89
N ILE A 96 0.75 -8.94 17.26
CA ILE A 96 1.95 -8.93 16.43
C ILE A 96 1.52 -9.05 14.97
N ARG A 97 2.22 -8.31 14.12
CA ARG A 97 2.09 -8.35 12.66
C ARG A 97 3.40 -8.83 12.07
N ILE A 98 3.36 -9.71 11.10
CA ILE A 98 4.56 -10.18 10.41
C ILE A 98 4.41 -10.04 8.89
N SER A 99 5.52 -9.78 8.22
CA SER A 99 5.63 -9.84 6.75
C SER A 99 6.36 -11.10 6.35
N THR A 100 5.82 -11.81 5.37
CA THR A 100 6.43 -13.04 4.90
C THR A 100 6.06 -13.36 3.46
N ARG A 101 6.68 -14.42 2.91
CA ARG A 101 6.35 -15.01 1.62
C ARG A 101 5.07 -15.85 1.73
N PRO A 102 4.30 -16.00 0.65
CA PRO A 102 3.06 -16.76 0.70
C PRO A 102 3.26 -18.29 0.72
N ASP A 103 4.47 -18.77 0.41
CA ASP A 103 4.86 -20.19 0.26
C ASP A 103 5.75 -20.70 1.41
N SER A 104 5.84 -19.97 2.52
CA SER A 104 6.81 -20.22 3.60
C SER A 104 6.20 -20.70 4.93
N PHE A 105 5.00 -21.24 4.89
CA PHE A 105 4.30 -21.75 6.08
C PHE A 105 3.21 -22.76 5.71
N ASP A 106 2.82 -23.57 6.67
CA ASP A 106 1.63 -24.40 6.62
C ASP A 106 0.60 -23.97 7.68
N LEU A 107 -0.51 -24.70 7.77
CA LEU A 107 -1.57 -24.37 8.73
C LEU A 107 -1.12 -24.55 10.19
N SER A 108 -0.32 -25.57 10.48
CA SER A 108 0.18 -25.86 11.85
C SER A 108 1.10 -24.74 12.32
N HIS A 109 1.98 -24.26 11.46
CA HIS A 109 2.86 -23.11 11.73
C HIS A 109 2.03 -21.83 11.99
N LEU A 110 1.02 -21.55 11.16
CA LEU A 110 0.14 -20.38 11.38
C LEU A 110 -0.63 -20.44 12.70
N LEU A 111 -1.06 -21.62 13.13
CA LEU A 111 -1.73 -21.80 14.42
C LEU A 111 -0.76 -21.55 15.58
N LEU A 112 0.47 -22.05 15.49
CA LEU A 112 1.53 -21.75 16.47
C LEU A 112 1.80 -20.25 16.58
N LEU A 113 1.95 -19.57 15.43
CA LEU A 113 2.14 -18.11 15.38
C LEU A 113 0.98 -17.37 16.05
N LYS A 114 -0.26 -17.79 15.79
CA LYS A 114 -1.47 -17.24 16.41
C LYS A 114 -1.47 -17.38 17.93
N GLU A 115 -1.09 -18.54 18.44
CA GLU A 115 -0.95 -18.80 19.89
C GLU A 115 0.11 -17.89 20.53
N ARG A 116 1.17 -17.56 19.78
CA ARG A 116 2.25 -16.64 20.19
C ARG A 116 1.91 -15.16 20.02
N GLY A 117 0.66 -14.83 19.68
CA GLY A 117 0.18 -13.45 19.63
C GLY A 117 0.21 -12.78 18.25
N VAL A 118 0.56 -13.51 17.19
CA VAL A 118 0.40 -13.01 15.83
C VAL A 118 -1.08 -12.85 15.52
N ARG A 119 -1.45 -11.73 14.92
CA ARG A 119 -2.84 -11.40 14.54
C ARG A 119 -2.97 -11.05 13.08
N VAL A 120 -1.90 -10.61 12.45
CA VAL A 120 -1.90 -10.13 11.06
C VAL A 120 -0.69 -10.70 10.32
N ILE A 121 -0.94 -11.27 9.15
CA ILE A 121 0.09 -11.70 8.20
C ILE A 121 0.02 -10.81 6.96
N GLU A 122 1.13 -10.18 6.58
CA GLU A 122 1.27 -9.44 5.34
C GLU A 122 2.07 -10.27 4.33
N LEU A 123 1.42 -10.71 3.26
CA LEU A 123 2.00 -11.58 2.26
C LEU A 123 2.60 -10.78 1.11
N GLY A 124 3.87 -11.02 0.82
CA GLY A 124 4.57 -10.45 -0.33
C GLY A 124 4.16 -11.11 -1.64
N VAL A 125 2.93 -10.93 -2.09
CA VAL A 125 2.36 -11.53 -3.31
C VAL A 125 2.99 -10.93 -4.57
N GLN A 126 3.08 -9.63 -4.66
CA GLN A 126 3.60 -8.76 -5.72
C GLN A 126 2.73 -8.79 -6.99
N SER A 127 2.46 -9.95 -7.59
CA SER A 127 1.59 -10.18 -8.74
C SER A 127 0.88 -11.53 -8.59
N LEU A 128 -0.19 -11.75 -9.34
CA LEU A 128 -0.87 -13.04 -9.51
C LEU A 128 -0.82 -13.52 -10.98
N ASP A 129 0.18 -13.03 -11.73
CA ASP A 129 0.54 -13.53 -13.05
C ASP A 129 1.88 -14.28 -12.96
N ASP A 130 1.88 -15.57 -13.33
CA ASP A 130 3.05 -16.43 -13.23
C ASP A 130 4.20 -16.01 -14.16
N LYS A 131 3.91 -15.37 -15.30
CA LYS A 131 4.93 -14.82 -16.20
C LYS A 131 5.67 -13.68 -15.51
N VAL A 132 4.92 -12.76 -14.90
CA VAL A 132 5.46 -11.61 -14.14
C VAL A 132 6.26 -12.08 -12.94
N LEU A 133 5.74 -13.06 -12.17
CA LEU A 133 6.44 -13.63 -11.02
C LEU A 133 7.76 -14.30 -11.39
N ARG A 134 7.79 -15.06 -12.50
CA ARG A 134 9.02 -15.69 -13.00
C ARG A 134 10.06 -14.66 -13.42
N LEU A 135 9.67 -13.65 -14.21
CA LEU A 135 10.57 -12.58 -14.64
C LEU A 135 11.11 -11.76 -13.45
N ALA A 136 10.30 -11.56 -12.43
CA ALA A 136 10.70 -10.89 -11.19
C ALA A 136 11.52 -11.80 -10.24
N ARG A 137 11.74 -13.07 -10.57
CA ARG A 137 12.40 -14.11 -9.76
C ARG A 137 11.84 -14.19 -8.35
N ARG A 138 10.48 -14.21 -8.24
CA ARG A 138 9.81 -14.26 -6.93
C ARG A 138 9.98 -15.63 -6.24
N GLY A 139 10.19 -16.70 -6.98
CA GLY A 139 10.38 -18.06 -6.46
C GLY A 139 9.09 -18.74 -5.96
N HIS A 140 7.93 -18.09 -6.07
CA HIS A 140 6.62 -18.69 -5.81
C HIS A 140 5.70 -18.42 -7.01
N SER A 141 4.65 -19.23 -7.15
CA SER A 141 3.62 -19.11 -8.18
C SER A 141 2.41 -18.28 -7.69
N ALA A 142 1.53 -17.92 -8.62
CA ALA A 142 0.24 -17.33 -8.30
C ALA A 142 -0.61 -18.27 -7.43
N SER A 143 -0.56 -19.58 -7.72
CA SER A 143 -1.24 -20.61 -6.92
C SER A 143 -0.74 -20.66 -5.48
N ASP A 144 0.57 -20.56 -5.24
CA ASP A 144 1.14 -20.51 -3.89
C ASP A 144 0.64 -19.29 -3.13
N ALA A 145 0.59 -18.13 -3.81
CA ALA A 145 0.09 -16.90 -3.23
C ALA A 145 -1.40 -17.00 -2.84
N GLU A 146 -2.22 -17.60 -3.71
CA GLU A 146 -3.64 -17.86 -3.44
C GLU A 146 -3.83 -18.82 -2.26
N GLN A 147 -3.05 -19.90 -2.23
CA GLN A 147 -3.05 -20.87 -1.13
C GLN A 147 -2.63 -20.22 0.19
N GLY A 148 -1.58 -19.42 0.17
CA GLY A 148 -1.12 -18.68 1.35
C GLY A 148 -2.21 -17.80 1.94
N VAL A 149 -2.93 -17.02 1.11
CA VAL A 149 -4.07 -16.21 1.56
C VAL A 149 -5.17 -17.07 2.19
N LYS A 150 -5.53 -18.20 1.55
CA LYS A 150 -6.56 -19.12 2.05
C LYS A 150 -6.16 -19.77 3.39
N LEU A 151 -4.89 -20.15 3.55
CA LEU A 151 -4.37 -20.75 4.78
C LEU A 151 -4.40 -19.75 5.94
N VAL A 152 -3.95 -18.49 5.72
CA VAL A 152 -4.00 -17.44 6.74
C VAL A 152 -5.43 -17.18 7.21
N LYS A 153 -6.39 -17.11 6.29
CA LYS A 153 -7.81 -16.98 6.62
C LYS A 153 -8.34 -18.21 7.40
N LYS A 154 -7.96 -19.43 6.98
CA LYS A 154 -8.33 -20.67 7.65
C LYS A 154 -7.81 -20.75 9.09
N ALA A 155 -6.61 -20.20 9.34
CA ALA A 155 -6.07 -20.07 10.70
C ALA A 155 -6.81 -19.01 11.54
N GLY A 156 -7.71 -18.22 10.95
CA GLY A 156 -8.44 -17.14 11.61
C GLY A 156 -7.54 -15.93 11.93
N LEU A 157 -6.53 -15.70 11.10
CA LEU A 157 -5.65 -14.53 11.13
C LEU A 157 -6.10 -13.51 10.08
N LYS A 158 -5.81 -12.23 10.30
CA LYS A 158 -5.99 -11.21 9.27
C LYS A 158 -4.89 -11.32 8.22
N VAL A 159 -5.27 -11.20 6.95
CA VAL A 159 -4.34 -11.27 5.82
C VAL A 159 -4.30 -9.96 5.05
N GLY A 160 -3.10 -9.40 4.90
CA GLY A 160 -2.81 -8.32 3.97
C GLY A 160 -2.01 -8.83 2.78
N VAL A 161 -2.22 -8.25 1.61
CA VAL A 161 -1.42 -8.54 0.41
C VAL A 161 -0.63 -7.32 0.00
N GLN A 162 0.67 -7.50 -0.24
CA GLN A 162 1.50 -6.49 -0.86
C GLN A 162 1.61 -6.79 -2.35
N LEU A 163 1.28 -5.80 -3.17
CA LEU A 163 1.29 -5.84 -4.62
C LEU A 163 2.30 -4.83 -5.17
N MET A 164 2.84 -5.14 -6.34
CA MET A 164 3.68 -4.22 -7.09
C MET A 164 3.09 -3.99 -8.47
N ILE A 165 3.33 -2.80 -9.02
CA ILE A 165 3.01 -2.45 -10.40
C ILE A 165 4.29 -2.14 -11.17
N GLY A 166 4.30 -2.40 -12.47
CA GLY A 166 5.44 -2.14 -13.34
C GLY A 166 6.57 -3.15 -13.18
N LEU A 167 6.30 -4.36 -12.72
CA LEU A 167 7.26 -5.46 -12.75
C LEU A 167 7.60 -5.86 -14.20
N PRO A 168 8.80 -6.42 -14.46
CA PRO A 168 9.13 -6.91 -15.79
C PRO A 168 8.08 -7.87 -16.36
N GLY A 169 7.65 -7.60 -17.58
CA GLY A 169 6.63 -8.38 -18.27
C GLY A 169 5.18 -8.09 -17.88
N GLU A 170 4.95 -7.15 -16.96
CA GLU A 170 3.60 -6.70 -16.62
C GLU A 170 3.03 -5.80 -17.71
N ASP A 171 1.90 -6.17 -18.23
CA ASP A 171 1.05 -5.40 -19.13
C ASP A 171 -0.33 -5.14 -18.50
N GLU A 172 -1.25 -4.56 -19.25
CA GLU A 172 -2.60 -4.24 -18.76
C GLU A 172 -3.40 -5.52 -18.44
N GLU A 173 -3.20 -6.59 -19.21
CA GLU A 173 -3.91 -7.86 -19.00
C GLU A 173 -3.46 -8.54 -17.71
N SER A 174 -2.14 -8.63 -17.48
CA SER A 174 -1.56 -9.20 -16.25
C SER A 174 -1.90 -8.38 -15.00
N LEU A 175 -1.97 -7.03 -15.13
CA LEU A 175 -2.44 -6.16 -14.06
C LEU A 175 -3.93 -6.45 -13.73
N MET A 176 -4.79 -6.52 -14.75
CA MET A 176 -6.20 -6.82 -14.55
C MET A 176 -6.45 -8.24 -14.03
N LEU A 177 -5.63 -9.21 -14.44
CA LEU A 177 -5.65 -10.56 -13.88
C LEU A 177 -5.34 -10.53 -12.38
N THR A 178 -4.28 -9.83 -11.99
CA THR A 178 -3.88 -9.67 -10.57
C THR A 178 -5.00 -9.00 -9.76
N ILE A 179 -5.60 -7.92 -10.29
CA ILE A 179 -6.70 -7.22 -9.61
C ILE A 179 -7.89 -8.16 -9.38
N ARG A 180 -8.34 -8.88 -10.41
CA ARG A 180 -9.49 -9.80 -10.32
C ARG A 180 -9.25 -10.89 -9.28
N ARG A 181 -8.09 -11.55 -9.32
CA ARG A 181 -7.72 -12.61 -8.38
C ARG A 181 -7.63 -12.09 -6.93
N VAL A 182 -7.08 -10.91 -6.72
CA VAL A 182 -7.05 -10.29 -5.37
C VAL A 182 -8.46 -10.00 -4.88
N ILE A 183 -9.36 -9.53 -5.74
CA ILE A 183 -10.78 -9.30 -5.39
C ILE A 183 -11.45 -10.62 -4.98
N GLU A 184 -11.23 -11.70 -5.71
CA GLU A 184 -11.76 -13.04 -5.39
C GLU A 184 -11.21 -13.58 -4.06
N LEU A 185 -9.93 -13.35 -3.80
CA LEU A 185 -9.28 -13.71 -2.53
C LEU A 185 -9.78 -12.88 -1.35
N ALA A 186 -10.29 -11.68 -1.59
CA ALA A 186 -10.83 -10.75 -0.60
C ALA A 186 -9.96 -10.63 0.66
N PRO A 187 -8.69 -10.18 0.57
CA PRO A 187 -7.85 -9.97 1.75
C PRO A 187 -8.42 -8.86 2.64
N ASP A 188 -8.01 -8.83 3.90
CA ASP A 188 -8.46 -7.79 4.85
C ASP A 188 -7.94 -6.40 4.46
N PHE A 189 -6.83 -6.32 3.73
CA PHE A 189 -6.28 -5.07 3.20
C PHE A 189 -5.20 -5.35 2.14
N ALA A 190 -4.84 -4.29 1.39
CA ALA A 190 -3.74 -4.33 0.44
C ALA A 190 -2.73 -3.20 0.67
N ARG A 191 -1.50 -3.40 0.18
CA ARG A 191 -0.48 -2.38 -0.05
C ARG A 191 -0.09 -2.42 -1.52
N ILE A 192 0.15 -1.26 -2.12
CA ILE A 192 0.57 -1.17 -3.53
C ILE A 192 1.84 -0.35 -3.61
N HIS A 193 2.88 -0.95 -4.18
CA HIS A 193 4.16 -0.29 -4.39
C HIS A 193 4.48 -0.23 -5.89
N PRO A 194 4.82 0.95 -6.44
CA PRO A 194 5.39 1.02 -7.77
C PRO A 194 6.80 0.40 -7.77
N THR A 195 7.15 -0.27 -8.86
CA THR A 195 8.49 -0.84 -9.06
C THR A 195 9.48 0.29 -9.31
N LEU A 196 10.50 0.35 -8.47
CA LEU A 196 11.63 1.25 -8.62
C LEU A 196 12.87 0.49 -9.07
N VAL A 197 13.67 1.10 -9.91
CA VAL A 197 15.01 0.61 -10.25
C VAL A 197 15.96 1.10 -9.17
N LEU A 198 16.26 0.24 -8.22
CA LEU A 198 17.16 0.55 -7.11
C LEU A 198 18.59 0.16 -7.46
N LYS A 199 19.55 0.94 -7.00
CA LYS A 199 20.97 0.67 -7.13
C LYS A 199 21.32 -0.74 -6.63
N ASP A 200 22.32 -1.37 -7.24
CA ASP A 200 22.84 -2.69 -6.88
C ASP A 200 21.79 -3.81 -6.92
N THR A 201 20.85 -3.72 -7.87
CA THR A 201 19.85 -4.76 -8.17
C THR A 201 20.06 -5.33 -9.57
N GLU A 202 19.60 -6.57 -9.81
CA GLU A 202 19.54 -7.13 -11.16
C GLU A 202 18.67 -6.24 -12.09
N LEU A 203 17.57 -5.68 -11.55
CA LEU A 203 16.69 -4.79 -12.30
C LEU A 203 17.43 -3.52 -12.75
N SER A 204 18.37 -2.98 -11.96
CA SER A 204 19.19 -1.86 -12.39
C SER A 204 20.13 -2.22 -13.53
N SER A 205 20.69 -3.43 -13.50
CA SER A 205 21.50 -3.95 -14.60
C SER A 205 20.68 -4.14 -15.89
N MET A 206 19.45 -4.68 -15.79
CA MET A 206 18.52 -4.81 -16.92
C MET A 206 18.14 -3.43 -17.50
N TYR A 207 17.88 -2.45 -16.64
CA TYR A 207 17.58 -1.07 -17.07
C TYR A 207 18.75 -0.45 -17.85
N LEU A 208 19.98 -0.59 -17.34
CA LEU A 208 21.17 -0.05 -17.99
C LEU A 208 21.46 -0.72 -19.35
N ARG A 209 21.09 -2.00 -19.52
CA ARG A 209 21.19 -2.72 -20.80
C ARG A 209 20.01 -2.46 -21.74
N GLY A 210 19.00 -1.67 -21.33
CA GLY A 210 17.80 -1.42 -22.14
C GLY A 210 16.80 -2.59 -22.18
N GLU A 211 16.95 -3.59 -21.31
CA GLU A 211 16.10 -4.79 -21.23
C GLU A 211 14.84 -4.56 -20.37
N TYR A 212 14.80 -3.48 -19.61
CA TYR A 212 13.67 -3.09 -18.78
C TYR A 212 13.46 -1.59 -18.84
N GLN A 213 12.20 -1.18 -18.99
CA GLN A 213 11.76 0.21 -18.91
C GLN A 213 10.78 0.37 -17.74
N PRO A 214 11.10 1.17 -16.71
CA PRO A 214 10.17 1.44 -15.62
C PRO A 214 8.99 2.28 -16.10
N LEU A 215 7.87 2.18 -15.40
CA LEU A 215 6.72 3.04 -15.65
C LEU A 215 7.09 4.51 -15.46
N SER A 216 6.47 5.39 -16.24
CA SER A 216 6.44 6.82 -15.94
C SER A 216 5.63 7.08 -14.66
N LEU A 217 5.82 8.25 -14.05
CA LEU A 217 5.04 8.63 -12.88
C LEU A 217 3.53 8.70 -13.19
N ASP A 218 3.17 9.24 -14.35
CA ASP A 218 1.76 9.36 -14.78
C ASP A 218 1.13 7.99 -15.02
N GLU A 219 1.83 7.06 -15.65
CA GLU A 219 1.34 5.71 -15.88
C GLU A 219 1.20 4.93 -14.56
N ALA A 220 2.14 5.08 -13.64
CA ALA A 220 2.03 4.49 -12.31
C ALA A 220 0.83 5.05 -11.53
N ILE A 221 0.58 6.36 -11.61
CA ILE A 221 -0.61 7.01 -11.01
C ILE A 221 -1.87 6.43 -11.64
N ARG A 222 -1.94 6.28 -12.96
CA ARG A 222 -3.09 5.72 -13.67
C ARG A 222 -3.41 4.29 -13.20
N ARG A 223 -2.41 3.39 -13.22
CA ARG A 223 -2.59 1.98 -12.80
C ARG A 223 -3.01 1.86 -11.34
N VAL A 224 -2.39 2.61 -10.45
CA VAL A 224 -2.76 2.58 -9.02
C VAL A 224 -4.12 3.23 -8.78
N SER A 225 -4.52 4.24 -9.56
CA SER A 225 -5.88 4.80 -9.49
C SER A 225 -6.93 3.75 -9.83
N LEU A 226 -6.72 2.97 -10.89
CA LEU A 226 -7.58 1.86 -11.27
C LEU A 226 -7.69 0.81 -10.13
N MET A 227 -6.54 0.38 -9.59
CA MET A 227 -6.51 -0.57 -8.45
C MET A 227 -7.26 -0.01 -7.24
N LEU A 228 -7.05 1.27 -6.91
CA LEU A 228 -7.70 1.92 -5.76
C LEU A 228 -9.22 1.93 -5.92
N ILE A 229 -9.73 2.30 -7.10
CA ILE A 229 -11.16 2.33 -7.38
C ILE A 229 -11.76 0.93 -7.25
N LEU A 230 -11.17 -0.06 -7.92
CA LEU A 230 -11.69 -1.44 -7.94
C LEU A 230 -11.66 -2.11 -6.57
N PHE A 231 -10.61 -1.88 -5.78
CA PHE A 231 -10.51 -2.45 -4.42
C PHE A 231 -11.45 -1.77 -3.43
N GLU A 232 -11.63 -0.45 -3.52
CA GLU A 232 -12.60 0.29 -2.70
C GLU A 232 -14.04 -0.16 -2.97
N GLU A 233 -14.41 -0.45 -4.23
CA GLU A 233 -15.73 -1.00 -4.58
C GLU A 233 -15.99 -2.36 -3.94
N ARG A 234 -14.95 -3.15 -3.70
CA ARG A 234 -15.00 -4.47 -3.07
C ARG A 234 -14.69 -4.42 -1.57
N SER A 235 -14.64 -3.24 -0.98
CA SER A 235 -14.34 -3.03 0.44
C SER A 235 -12.99 -3.62 0.87
N ILE A 236 -12.00 -3.66 -0.04
CA ILE A 236 -10.61 -4.03 0.26
C ILE A 236 -9.83 -2.73 0.49
N PRO A 237 -9.55 -2.35 1.74
CA PRO A 237 -8.87 -1.09 2.02
C PRO A 237 -7.40 -1.15 1.61
N ILE A 238 -6.93 -0.15 0.86
CA ILE A 238 -5.50 0.00 0.57
C ILE A 238 -4.89 0.86 1.66
N ILE A 239 -4.14 0.23 2.56
CA ILE A 239 -3.56 0.90 3.73
C ILE A 239 -2.29 1.69 3.39
N ARG A 240 -1.59 1.32 2.31
CA ARG A 240 -0.37 1.97 1.83
C ARG A 240 -0.34 2.03 0.30
N ILE A 241 0.01 3.19 -0.23
CA ILE A 241 0.30 3.42 -1.64
C ILE A 241 1.65 4.12 -1.73
N GLY A 242 2.59 3.54 -2.48
CA GLY A 242 3.98 4.00 -2.60
C GLY A 242 4.87 3.54 -1.44
N LEU A 243 6.19 3.67 -1.64
CA LEU A 243 7.19 3.34 -0.64
C LEU A 243 7.20 4.39 0.49
N GLN A 244 7.65 3.96 1.67
CA GLN A 244 7.92 4.89 2.77
C GLN A 244 9.21 5.64 2.45
N PRO A 245 9.19 6.98 2.46
CA PRO A 245 10.43 7.74 2.44
C PRO A 245 11.34 7.34 3.60
N SER A 246 12.61 7.12 3.31
CA SER A 246 13.65 6.85 4.30
C SER A 246 14.93 7.57 3.86
N PRO A 247 15.84 7.90 4.81
CA PRO A 247 17.11 8.54 4.45
C PRO A 247 17.88 7.74 3.39
N SER A 248 17.96 6.43 3.54
CA SER A 248 18.64 5.53 2.59
C SER A 248 17.98 5.45 1.20
N LEU A 249 16.65 5.56 1.13
CA LEU A 249 15.92 5.58 -0.14
C LEU A 249 16.07 6.94 -0.87
N GLU A 250 16.20 8.03 -0.11
CA GLU A 250 16.32 9.40 -0.64
C GLU A 250 17.79 9.83 -0.81
N GLU A 251 18.74 8.95 -0.52
CA GLU A 251 20.16 9.17 -0.82
C GLU A 251 20.39 9.27 -2.32
N GLU A 252 21.29 10.16 -2.73
CA GLU A 252 21.61 10.39 -4.14
C GLU A 252 22.11 9.10 -4.82
N GLY A 253 21.46 8.74 -5.92
CA GLY A 253 21.78 7.53 -6.69
C GLY A 253 21.18 6.22 -6.14
N ALA A 254 20.50 6.22 -5.00
CA ALA A 254 19.82 5.04 -4.48
C ALA A 254 18.68 4.58 -5.42
N ILE A 255 17.96 5.53 -5.99
CA ILE A 255 16.94 5.30 -7.02
C ILE A 255 17.55 5.65 -8.37
N VAL A 256 17.77 4.65 -9.22
CA VAL A 256 18.33 4.82 -10.57
C VAL A 256 17.26 5.31 -11.53
N ALA A 257 16.04 4.76 -11.45
CA ALA A 257 14.91 5.13 -12.30
C ALA A 257 13.57 4.66 -11.67
N GLY A 258 12.47 5.16 -12.22
CA GLY A 258 11.12 4.71 -11.86
C GLY A 258 10.26 5.78 -11.17
N PRO A 259 9.00 5.47 -10.91
CA PRO A 259 7.99 6.44 -10.52
C PRO A 259 8.01 6.74 -9.00
N TYR A 260 9.14 7.19 -8.47
CA TYR A 260 9.24 7.57 -7.06
C TYR A 260 8.65 8.96 -6.80
N HIS A 261 7.82 9.03 -5.78
CA HIS A 261 7.38 10.30 -5.20
C HIS A 261 7.03 10.11 -3.72
N PRO A 262 7.55 10.93 -2.78
CA PRO A 262 7.30 10.77 -1.34
C PRO A 262 5.81 10.91 -0.97
N SER A 263 5.05 11.66 -1.76
CA SER A 263 3.60 11.83 -1.61
C SER A 263 2.81 11.09 -2.70
N PHE A 264 3.26 9.91 -3.14
CA PHE A 264 2.66 9.19 -4.27
C PHE A 264 1.15 8.95 -4.08
N ARG A 265 0.70 8.60 -2.86
CA ARG A 265 -0.72 8.46 -2.54
C ARG A 265 -1.53 9.73 -2.81
N VAL A 266 -0.98 10.90 -2.48
CA VAL A 266 -1.66 12.18 -2.71
C VAL A 266 -1.83 12.46 -4.21
N LEU A 267 -0.86 12.04 -5.04
CA LEU A 267 -0.95 12.16 -6.49
C LEU A 267 -2.07 11.26 -7.05
N VAL A 268 -2.12 10.00 -6.62
CA VAL A 268 -3.15 9.03 -7.03
C VAL A 268 -4.56 9.51 -6.65
N GLU A 269 -4.77 9.83 -5.37
CA GLU A 269 -6.07 10.32 -4.89
C GLU A 269 -6.46 11.65 -5.56
N GLY A 270 -5.48 12.53 -5.76
CA GLY A 270 -5.69 13.82 -6.44
C GLY A 270 -6.13 13.65 -7.90
N ARG A 271 -5.55 12.69 -8.62
CA ARG A 271 -5.94 12.37 -10.00
C ARG A 271 -7.40 11.88 -10.07
N ILE A 272 -7.76 10.94 -9.20
CA ILE A 272 -9.14 10.43 -9.13
C ILE A 272 -10.12 11.57 -8.83
N LEU A 273 -9.83 12.43 -7.85
CA LEU A 273 -10.69 13.55 -7.48
C LEU A 273 -10.85 14.56 -8.62
N GLN A 274 -9.81 14.83 -9.40
CA GLN A 274 -9.90 15.69 -10.57
C GLN A 274 -10.87 15.12 -11.61
N GLU A 275 -10.78 13.81 -11.92
CA GLU A 275 -11.72 13.15 -12.86
C GLU A 275 -13.17 13.17 -12.32
N MET A 276 -13.35 12.96 -11.01
CA MET A 276 -14.68 13.06 -10.40
C MET A 276 -15.26 14.47 -10.54
N ILE A 277 -14.43 15.52 -10.37
CA ILE A 277 -14.89 16.91 -10.56
C ILE A 277 -15.22 17.18 -12.02
N ARG A 278 -14.36 16.77 -12.97
CA ARG A 278 -14.63 16.90 -14.41
C ARG A 278 -15.97 16.28 -14.79
N LYS A 279 -16.19 15.05 -14.34
CA LYS A 279 -17.46 14.34 -14.56
C LYS A 279 -18.63 15.08 -13.95
N GLY A 280 -18.52 15.54 -12.73
CA GLY A 280 -19.59 16.28 -12.06
C GLY A 280 -19.91 17.62 -12.72
N VAL A 281 -18.89 18.38 -13.15
CA VAL A 281 -19.06 19.64 -13.91
C VAL A 281 -19.79 19.36 -15.24
N SER A 282 -19.39 18.30 -15.96
CA SER A 282 -20.05 17.86 -17.20
C SER A 282 -21.51 17.47 -16.97
N LEU A 283 -21.81 16.65 -15.96
CA LEU A 283 -23.18 16.20 -15.65
C LEU A 283 -24.09 17.36 -15.21
N LEU A 284 -23.54 18.37 -14.55
CA LEU A 284 -24.27 19.59 -14.19
C LEU A 284 -24.37 20.59 -15.35
N SER A 285 -23.65 20.34 -16.47
CA SER A 285 -23.56 21.25 -17.62
C SER A 285 -23.18 22.67 -17.18
N LEU A 286 -22.14 22.77 -16.33
CA LEU A 286 -21.69 24.05 -15.79
C LEU A 286 -20.62 24.65 -16.69
N ASP A 287 -20.85 25.86 -17.13
CA ASP A 287 -19.91 26.65 -17.94
C ASP A 287 -19.42 27.93 -17.22
N CYS A 288 -20.14 28.38 -16.19
CA CYS A 288 -19.75 29.52 -15.36
C CYS A 288 -20.41 29.47 -13.97
N GLY A 289 -19.92 30.31 -13.04
CA GLY A 289 -20.50 30.46 -11.70
C GLY A 289 -19.67 29.85 -10.57
N GLU A 290 -20.28 29.73 -9.40
CA GLU A 290 -19.65 29.11 -8.23
C GLU A 290 -20.02 27.64 -8.12
N VAL A 291 -19.02 26.81 -7.80
CA VAL A 291 -19.18 25.36 -7.54
C VAL A 291 -18.56 25.02 -6.20
N ILE A 292 -19.38 24.54 -5.28
CA ILE A 292 -18.92 24.05 -3.99
C ILE A 292 -18.62 22.55 -4.14
N ILE A 293 -17.39 22.18 -3.84
CA ILE A 293 -16.92 20.78 -3.83
C ILE A 293 -16.96 20.32 -2.36
N VAL A 294 -17.89 19.43 -2.03
CA VAL A 294 -18.03 18.86 -0.70
C VAL A 294 -17.45 17.45 -0.72
N LEU A 295 -16.49 17.16 0.19
CA LEU A 295 -15.83 15.85 0.26
C LEU A 295 -15.39 15.54 1.69
N SER A 296 -14.98 14.29 1.93
CA SER A 296 -14.41 13.90 3.24
C SER A 296 -13.22 14.79 3.61
N PRO A 297 -13.12 15.30 4.87
CA PRO A 297 -12.00 16.13 5.33
C PRO A 297 -10.64 15.48 5.07
N ALA A 298 -10.56 14.14 5.13
CA ALA A 298 -9.36 13.37 4.86
C ALA A 298 -8.88 13.45 3.40
N MET A 299 -9.74 13.85 2.45
CA MET A 299 -9.45 13.96 1.02
C MET A 299 -9.15 15.39 0.56
N VAL A 300 -9.37 16.39 1.40
CA VAL A 300 -9.16 17.81 1.06
C VAL A 300 -7.72 18.11 0.67
N SER A 301 -6.76 17.51 1.38
CA SER A 301 -5.33 17.68 1.06
C SER A 301 -4.98 17.07 -0.31
N SER A 302 -5.50 15.87 -0.61
CA SER A 302 -5.30 15.20 -1.91
C SER A 302 -5.96 15.98 -3.05
N LEU A 303 -7.15 16.56 -2.83
CA LEU A 303 -7.79 17.43 -3.81
C LEU A 303 -6.97 18.69 -4.10
N LYS A 304 -6.48 19.37 -3.09
CA LYS A 304 -5.62 20.55 -3.29
C LYS A 304 -4.35 20.19 -4.05
N GLY A 305 -3.81 19.01 -3.79
CA GLY A 305 -2.55 18.56 -4.35
C GLY A 305 -1.34 19.31 -3.79
N LEU A 306 -0.15 18.93 -4.25
CA LEU A 306 1.10 19.55 -3.83
C LEU A 306 1.13 21.03 -4.23
N LYS A 307 1.33 21.91 -3.25
CA LYS A 307 1.35 23.38 -3.47
C LYS A 307 0.13 23.90 -4.24
N GLY A 308 -1.03 23.25 -4.11
CA GLY A 308 -2.28 23.66 -4.75
C GLY A 308 -2.38 23.38 -6.26
N LYS A 309 -1.48 22.54 -6.81
CA LYS A 309 -1.40 22.28 -8.26
C LYS A 309 -2.70 21.72 -8.86
N ASN A 310 -3.42 20.85 -8.13
CA ASN A 310 -4.64 20.25 -8.67
C ASN A 310 -5.75 21.28 -8.84
N ILE A 311 -5.90 22.19 -7.88
CA ILE A 311 -6.89 23.27 -7.97
C ILE A 311 -6.50 24.28 -9.04
N ALA A 312 -5.21 24.59 -9.17
CA ALA A 312 -4.72 25.47 -10.23
C ALA A 312 -4.99 24.88 -11.63
N SER A 313 -4.81 23.56 -11.80
CA SER A 313 -5.16 22.85 -13.03
C SER A 313 -6.66 22.94 -13.35
N LEU A 314 -7.53 22.68 -12.37
CA LEU A 314 -8.99 22.78 -12.55
C LEU A 314 -9.42 24.22 -12.90
N LYS A 315 -8.84 25.24 -12.25
CA LYS A 315 -9.12 26.64 -12.59
C LYS A 315 -8.68 27.02 -14.00
N LYS A 316 -7.57 26.45 -14.47
CA LYS A 316 -7.10 26.67 -15.84
C LYS A 316 -8.02 26.01 -16.87
N GLU A 317 -8.51 24.81 -16.55
CA GLU A 317 -9.41 24.04 -17.41
C GLU A 317 -10.83 24.64 -17.44
N PHE A 318 -11.31 25.15 -16.30
CA PHE A 318 -12.62 25.77 -16.14
C PHE A 318 -12.51 27.24 -15.70
N PRO A 319 -12.05 28.15 -16.55
CA PRO A 319 -11.68 29.53 -16.15
C PRO A 319 -12.85 30.38 -15.69
N LYS A 320 -14.08 30.03 -16.05
CA LYS A 320 -15.31 30.73 -15.66
C LYS A 320 -15.96 30.14 -14.40
N LEU A 321 -15.45 29.02 -13.87
CA LEU A 321 -15.92 28.42 -12.64
C LEU A 321 -15.08 28.86 -11.43
N ARG A 322 -15.72 29.15 -10.33
CA ARG A 322 -15.09 29.44 -9.04
C ARG A 322 -15.31 28.27 -8.10
N PHE A 323 -14.25 27.51 -7.82
CA PHE A 323 -14.30 26.36 -6.95
C PHE A 323 -14.11 26.76 -5.47
N LYS A 324 -15.07 26.36 -4.62
CA LYS A 324 -15.00 26.41 -3.16
C LYS A 324 -14.94 24.98 -2.62
N ILE A 325 -14.10 24.73 -1.62
CA ILE A 325 -13.90 23.38 -1.07
C ILE A 325 -14.42 23.36 0.36
N GLU A 326 -15.29 22.40 0.65
CA GLU A 326 -15.87 22.18 1.98
C GLU A 326 -15.65 20.73 2.42
N GLY A 327 -15.18 20.55 3.66
CA GLY A 327 -15.03 19.24 4.29
C GLY A 327 -16.31 18.80 4.99
N SER A 328 -16.79 17.57 4.73
CA SER A 328 -17.93 16.99 5.44
C SER A 328 -17.60 15.58 5.93
N SER A 329 -17.73 15.35 7.24
CA SER A 329 -17.56 14.02 7.85
C SER A 329 -18.69 13.03 7.50
N LEU A 330 -19.78 13.53 6.91
CA LEU A 330 -20.90 12.70 6.44
C LEU A 330 -20.59 12.00 5.12
N LEU A 331 -19.59 12.48 4.36
CA LEU A 331 -19.21 11.89 3.09
C LEU A 331 -18.08 10.86 3.27
N PRO A 332 -18.22 9.65 2.70
CA PRO A 332 -17.14 8.68 2.68
C PRO A 332 -16.00 9.16 1.75
N ARG A 333 -14.83 8.55 1.88
CA ARG A 333 -13.63 8.93 1.10
C ARG A 333 -13.80 8.75 -0.41
N ASN A 334 -14.63 7.81 -0.83
CA ASN A 334 -14.85 7.42 -2.22
C ASN A 334 -15.99 8.21 -2.92
N LYS A 335 -16.50 9.28 -2.29
CA LYS A 335 -17.56 10.12 -2.87
C LYS A 335 -17.27 11.59 -2.65
N LEU A 336 -17.70 12.43 -3.60
CA LEU A 336 -17.80 13.88 -3.42
C LEU A 336 -19.18 14.36 -3.94
N LYS A 337 -19.55 15.57 -3.51
CA LYS A 337 -20.70 16.28 -4.06
C LYS A 337 -20.23 17.58 -4.71
N LEU A 338 -20.85 17.91 -5.84
CA LEU A 338 -20.77 19.24 -6.44
C LEU A 338 -22.11 19.93 -6.26
N ILE A 339 -22.06 21.15 -5.74
CA ILE A 339 -23.24 21.99 -5.51
C ILE A 339 -23.05 23.29 -6.29
N SER A 340 -24.01 23.60 -7.15
CA SER A 340 -24.16 24.90 -7.81
C SER A 340 -25.46 25.56 -7.32
N GLU A 341 -25.71 26.84 -7.66
CA GLU A 341 -26.86 27.61 -7.18
C GLU A 341 -28.22 26.91 -7.30
N ARG A 342 -28.38 25.98 -8.25
CA ARG A 342 -29.68 25.35 -8.58
C ARG A 342 -29.67 23.82 -8.56
N ARG A 343 -28.52 23.18 -8.47
CA ARG A 343 -28.41 21.72 -8.61
C ARG A 343 -27.25 21.18 -7.77
N GLU A 344 -27.44 19.96 -7.29
CA GLU A 344 -26.36 19.16 -6.68
C GLU A 344 -26.23 17.81 -7.36
N ILE A 345 -25.03 17.28 -7.38
CA ILE A 345 -24.75 15.92 -7.84
C ILE A 345 -23.72 15.26 -6.93
N SER A 346 -23.92 13.96 -6.72
CA SER A 346 -22.94 13.12 -6.04
C SER A 346 -22.18 12.29 -7.06
N VAL A 347 -20.85 12.29 -6.98
CA VAL A 347 -19.97 11.52 -7.86
C VAL A 347 -19.18 10.55 -7.00
N ALA A 348 -19.19 9.27 -7.37
CA ALA A 348 -18.38 8.23 -6.73
C ALA A 348 -17.07 8.00 -7.50
N MET A 349 -16.06 7.41 -6.86
CA MET A 349 -14.83 7.00 -7.56
C MET A 349 -15.10 6.00 -8.68
N SER A 350 -16.06 5.07 -8.50
CA SER A 350 -16.48 4.13 -9.55
C SER A 350 -17.00 4.80 -10.82
N ASP A 351 -17.61 5.97 -10.70
CA ASP A 351 -18.14 6.69 -11.85
C ASP A 351 -17.06 7.14 -12.83
N VAL A 352 -15.80 7.17 -12.41
CA VAL A 352 -14.66 7.63 -13.22
C VAL A 352 -13.68 6.52 -13.61
N ILE A 353 -14.03 5.26 -13.35
CA ILE A 353 -13.16 4.11 -13.62
C ILE A 353 -12.71 4.03 -15.08
N SER A 354 -13.58 4.37 -16.02
CA SER A 354 -13.30 4.34 -17.46
C SER A 354 -12.11 5.23 -17.88
N TYR A 355 -11.83 6.30 -17.15
CA TYR A 355 -10.70 7.18 -17.42
C TYR A 355 -9.34 6.53 -17.09
N PHE A 356 -9.34 5.39 -16.41
CA PHE A 356 -8.14 4.67 -15.99
C PHE A 356 -8.00 3.30 -16.68
N HIS A 357 -9.03 2.84 -17.42
CA HIS A 357 -9.01 1.56 -18.15
C HIS A 357 -8.31 1.64 -19.52
N ASN A 358 -8.26 2.82 -20.14
CA ASN A 358 -7.73 2.96 -21.49
C ASN A 358 -6.55 3.93 -21.47
N GLY A 359 -5.35 3.39 -21.56
CA GLY A 359 -4.12 4.08 -21.90
C GLY A 359 -3.64 3.59 -23.24
#